data_405371b239399e78763aedced960cd13
#
_entry.id   405371b239399e78763aedced960cd13
#
_cell.length_a   1.000
_cell.length_b   1.000
_cell.length_c   1.000
_cell.angle_alpha   90.00
_cell.angle_beta   90.00
_cell.angle_gamma   90.00
#
_symmetry.space_group_name_H-M   'P 1'
#
loop_
_entity.id
_entity.type
_entity.pdbx_description
1 polymer ?
#
loop_
_entity_poly.entity_id
_entity_poly.type
_entity_poly.pdbx_seq_one_letter_code
_entity_poly.pdbx_strand_id
1 'polypeptide(L)'
;MVNKLNTYYDDGLVYKQVHPTLPLTIWNYSEKVQYEGLWNDVTLQTRGLVTDDKGNIVARPFKKFFNMEEGKHTPTSDFDVYEKMDGSLGIFFYYEGGWIMATRGSFTSDQAVKGYEMMFNYDFDKLHKDYTYLFEIIYNENRIVVQYPFEDLVLLGMINTKTGYEVKLHDGDDEDIRHKNLISNIGFKLVKKYDGISDYSTLKELINSNEEGFVVKFSNGNRMKIKGAEYLRLHKIMTNVSTTSVWDVLCSGDDINEMLKDVPDEFYHKIKVYARDLKYNHFQISEYCGKMHDGFRYGKFGDVNPEPTKKEFAEFVQKYVKKELHSVMFSIWDKKDYSQIIWKLIKPAYEKL
;
A
#
# COMPACT_ATOMS: atom_id res chain seq x y z
N MET A 1 27.84 -9.85 -3.93
CA MET A 1 26.36 -10.01 -3.83
C MET A 1 25.67 -9.49 -5.08
N VAL A 2 25.96 -8.29 -5.57
CA VAL A 2 25.27 -7.64 -6.70
C VAL A 2 25.35 -8.43 -8.00
N ASN A 3 26.52 -9.03 -8.37
CA ASN A 3 26.56 -9.89 -9.57
C ASN A 3 25.53 -11.03 -9.52
N LYS A 4 25.31 -11.60 -8.33
CA LYS A 4 24.30 -12.63 -8.13
C LYS A 4 22.87 -12.05 -8.22
N LEU A 5 22.64 -10.82 -7.69
CA LEU A 5 21.36 -10.13 -7.79
C LEU A 5 21.01 -9.77 -9.24
N ASN A 6 21.99 -9.34 -10.04
CA ASN A 6 21.77 -9.07 -11.46
C ASN A 6 21.39 -10.34 -12.23
N THR A 7 22.05 -11.47 -11.99
CA THR A 7 21.64 -12.77 -12.57
C THR A 7 20.19 -13.12 -12.20
N TYR A 8 19.82 -12.95 -10.92
CA TYR A 8 18.45 -13.20 -10.46
C TYR A 8 17.42 -12.23 -11.06
N TYR A 9 17.85 -11.01 -11.37
CA TYR A 9 17.02 -10.03 -12.08
C TYR A 9 16.79 -10.46 -13.54
N ASP A 10 17.84 -10.87 -14.23
CA ASP A 10 17.77 -11.35 -15.62
C ASP A 10 16.90 -12.63 -15.73
N ASP A 11 16.93 -13.50 -14.71
CA ASP A 11 16.08 -14.69 -14.59
C ASP A 11 14.63 -14.39 -14.16
N GLY A 12 14.29 -13.12 -13.89
CA GLY A 12 12.97 -12.72 -13.43
C GLY A 12 12.62 -13.17 -12.01
N LEU A 13 13.61 -13.51 -11.18
CA LEU A 13 13.42 -13.95 -9.79
C LEU A 13 13.39 -12.78 -8.79
N VAL A 14 14.03 -11.66 -9.13
CA VAL A 14 13.96 -10.41 -8.36
C VAL A 14 13.67 -9.25 -9.30
N TYR A 15 13.06 -8.20 -8.76
CA TYR A 15 12.97 -6.91 -9.44
C TYR A 15 13.70 -5.84 -8.64
N LYS A 16 14.03 -4.73 -9.30
CA LYS A 16 14.81 -3.64 -8.72
C LYS A 16 14.15 -2.29 -9.01
N GLN A 17 14.34 -1.37 -8.08
CA GLN A 17 14.03 0.03 -8.26
C GLN A 17 15.28 0.86 -7.96
N VAL A 18 15.65 1.72 -8.90
CA VAL A 18 16.81 2.61 -8.76
C VAL A 18 16.37 3.91 -8.09
N HIS A 19 17.21 4.44 -7.20
CA HIS A 19 16.98 5.75 -6.61
C HIS A 19 17.08 6.85 -7.68
N PRO A 20 16.20 7.90 -7.64
CA PRO A 20 16.16 8.93 -8.68
C PRO A 20 17.49 9.68 -8.92
N THR A 21 18.29 9.88 -7.86
CA THR A 21 19.48 10.73 -7.89
C THR A 21 20.74 10.11 -7.28
N LEU A 22 20.60 9.09 -6.43
CA LEU A 22 21.73 8.41 -5.78
C LEU A 22 22.02 7.07 -6.44
N PRO A 23 23.27 6.57 -6.39
CA PRO A 23 23.63 5.28 -6.96
C PRO A 23 23.16 4.12 -6.06
N LEU A 24 21.86 4.09 -5.74
CA LEU A 24 21.24 3.12 -4.88
C LEU A 24 20.16 2.31 -5.60
N THR A 25 20.04 1.06 -5.24
CA THR A 25 19.03 0.14 -5.78
C THR A 25 18.34 -0.65 -4.67
N ILE A 26 17.01 -0.64 -4.65
CA ILE A 26 16.18 -1.54 -3.82
C ILE A 26 15.91 -2.82 -4.60
N TRP A 27 16.06 -3.96 -3.94
CA TRP A 27 15.84 -5.29 -4.50
C TRP A 27 14.69 -6.00 -3.78
N ASN A 28 13.77 -6.56 -4.56
CA ASN A 28 12.67 -7.38 -4.06
C ASN A 28 12.55 -8.68 -4.83
N TYR A 29 12.09 -9.75 -4.15
CA TYR A 29 11.69 -10.97 -4.83
C TYR A 29 10.49 -10.69 -5.74
N SER A 30 10.41 -11.42 -6.86
CA SER A 30 9.34 -11.29 -7.83
C SER A 30 8.08 -12.06 -7.41
N GLU A 31 6.97 -11.76 -8.08
CA GLU A 31 5.72 -12.53 -7.93
C GLU A 31 5.94 -14.00 -8.30
N LYS A 32 6.75 -14.29 -9.33
CA LYS A 32 7.14 -15.64 -9.71
C LYS A 32 7.71 -16.43 -8.52
N VAL A 33 8.64 -15.83 -7.78
CA VAL A 33 9.21 -16.47 -6.57
C VAL A 33 8.14 -16.72 -5.52
N GLN A 34 7.21 -15.80 -5.36
CA GLN A 34 6.10 -15.92 -4.39
C GLN A 34 5.14 -17.07 -4.77
N TYR A 35 4.72 -17.13 -6.03
CA TYR A 35 3.73 -18.11 -6.49
C TYR A 35 4.32 -19.50 -6.68
N GLU A 36 5.54 -19.62 -7.22
CA GLU A 36 6.20 -20.88 -7.47
C GLU A 36 7.00 -21.39 -6.26
N GLY A 37 7.10 -20.59 -5.20
CA GLY A 37 7.81 -20.97 -3.97
C GLY A 37 9.33 -21.09 -4.13
N LEU A 38 9.94 -20.32 -5.05
CA LEU A 38 11.36 -20.37 -5.40
C LEU A 38 12.25 -19.68 -4.35
N TRP A 39 12.07 -20.02 -3.09
CA TRP A 39 12.76 -19.42 -1.95
C TRP A 39 14.16 -20.02 -1.76
N ASN A 40 15.15 -19.14 -1.64
CA ASN A 40 16.53 -19.46 -1.31
C ASN A 40 17.18 -18.28 -0.58
N ASP A 41 18.45 -18.39 -0.20
CA ASP A 41 19.14 -17.37 0.56
C ASP A 41 19.15 -15.98 -0.10
N VAL A 42 19.08 -15.91 -1.43
CA VAL A 42 19.03 -14.64 -2.16
C VAL A 42 17.61 -14.08 -2.12
N THR A 43 16.63 -14.86 -2.56
CA THR A 43 15.23 -14.41 -2.65
C THR A 43 14.61 -14.11 -1.28
N LEU A 44 15.04 -14.82 -0.22
CA LEU A 44 14.63 -14.50 1.15
C LEU A 44 15.18 -13.16 1.65
N GLN A 45 16.38 -12.76 1.22
CA GLN A 45 16.98 -11.48 1.61
C GLN A 45 16.46 -10.29 0.79
N THR A 46 15.98 -10.53 -0.44
CA THR A 46 15.48 -9.48 -1.33
C THR A 46 14.05 -9.08 -0.97
N ARG A 47 13.87 -8.41 0.16
CA ARG A 47 12.62 -7.83 0.62
C ARG A 47 12.82 -6.37 1.04
N GLY A 48 13.27 -5.54 0.09
CA GLY A 48 13.68 -4.16 0.33
C GLY A 48 15.18 -4.02 0.65
N LEU A 49 16.00 -5.01 0.26
CA LEU A 49 17.45 -4.94 0.38
C LEU A 49 17.99 -3.78 -0.47
N VAL A 50 18.82 -2.91 0.11
CA VAL A 50 19.41 -1.79 -0.62
C VAL A 50 20.90 -2.03 -0.85
N THR A 51 21.34 -1.80 -2.08
CA THR A 51 22.77 -1.83 -2.45
C THR A 51 23.18 -0.55 -3.15
N ASP A 52 24.48 -0.21 -3.06
CA ASP A 52 25.10 0.81 -3.93
C ASP A 52 25.50 0.22 -5.30
N ASP A 53 26.01 1.07 -6.19
CA ASP A 53 26.49 0.69 -7.52
C ASP A 53 27.79 -0.14 -7.46
N LYS A 54 28.55 -0.07 -6.35
CA LYS A 54 29.74 -0.87 -6.09
C LYS A 54 29.41 -2.28 -5.58
N GLY A 55 28.16 -2.52 -5.27
CA GLY A 55 27.69 -3.81 -4.81
C GLY A 55 27.72 -4.02 -3.30
N ASN A 56 27.97 -2.97 -2.54
CA ASN A 56 27.88 -3.03 -1.10
C ASN A 56 26.41 -2.99 -0.66
N ILE A 57 26.11 -3.71 0.41
CA ILE A 57 24.81 -3.58 1.07
C ILE A 57 24.83 -2.32 1.93
N VAL A 58 23.88 -1.43 1.71
CA VAL A 58 23.72 -0.17 2.46
C VAL A 58 22.48 -0.15 3.36
N ALA A 59 21.53 -1.05 3.13
CA ALA A 59 20.45 -1.29 4.10
C ALA A 59 20.00 -2.76 4.08
N ARG A 60 19.74 -3.32 5.26
CA ARG A 60 19.27 -4.70 5.46
C ARG A 60 17.93 -4.70 6.20
N PRO A 61 16.80 -4.93 5.50
CA PRO A 61 15.55 -5.22 6.15
C PRO A 61 15.50 -6.65 6.69
N PHE A 62 14.41 -6.99 7.41
CA PHE A 62 14.13 -8.37 7.75
C PHE A 62 14.01 -9.24 6.51
N LYS A 63 14.59 -10.44 6.55
CA LYS A 63 14.36 -11.46 5.53
C LYS A 63 12.86 -11.73 5.39
N LYS A 64 12.46 -12.26 4.24
CA LYS A 64 11.09 -12.78 4.07
C LYS A 64 10.80 -13.83 5.14
N PHE A 65 9.67 -13.70 5.78
CA PHE A 65 9.10 -14.70 6.68
C PHE A 65 7.63 -14.94 6.33
N PHE A 66 7.11 -16.07 6.74
CA PHE A 66 5.87 -16.66 6.24
C PHE A 66 4.82 -16.72 7.34
N ASN A 67 3.56 -16.94 6.95
CA ASN A 67 2.52 -17.26 7.92
C ASN A 67 2.78 -18.63 8.54
N MET A 68 2.29 -18.83 9.76
CA MET A 68 2.41 -20.11 10.48
C MET A 68 1.84 -21.26 9.65
N GLU A 69 0.71 -21.03 8.99
CA GLU A 69 0.00 -22.03 8.18
C GLU A 69 0.78 -22.45 6.91
N GLU A 70 1.74 -21.65 6.46
CA GLU A 70 2.58 -21.99 5.30
C GLU A 70 3.64 -23.06 5.63
N GLY A 71 3.91 -23.32 6.92
CA GLY A 71 4.88 -24.34 7.37
C GLY A 71 6.33 -24.11 6.93
N LYS A 72 6.67 -22.89 6.49
CA LYS A 72 7.98 -22.53 5.95
C LYS A 72 8.90 -21.88 7.00
N HIS A 73 8.73 -22.22 8.25
CA HIS A 73 9.54 -21.71 9.37
C HIS A 73 10.36 -22.85 9.99
N THR A 74 11.49 -22.51 10.57
CA THR A 74 12.33 -23.47 11.33
C THR A 74 12.25 -23.10 12.80
N PRO A 75 11.34 -23.73 13.57
CA PRO A 75 11.13 -23.40 14.97
C PRO A 75 12.34 -23.84 15.81
N THR A 76 12.56 -23.12 16.92
CA THR A 76 13.44 -23.52 18.02
C THR A 76 12.65 -23.48 19.33
N SER A 77 13.16 -24.09 20.38
CA SER A 77 12.51 -24.06 21.70
C SER A 77 12.36 -22.64 22.26
N ASP A 78 13.38 -21.78 21.99
CA ASP A 78 13.40 -20.41 22.47
C ASP A 78 12.91 -19.46 21.37
N PHE A 79 11.94 -18.63 21.75
CA PHE A 79 11.37 -17.62 20.86
C PHE A 79 10.85 -16.42 21.64
N ASP A 80 10.79 -15.29 20.95
CA ASP A 80 10.14 -14.07 21.40
C ASP A 80 8.87 -13.82 20.58
N VAL A 81 7.86 -13.22 21.21
CA VAL A 81 6.61 -12.84 20.58
C VAL A 81 6.47 -11.32 20.58
N TYR A 82 6.25 -10.77 19.40
CA TYR A 82 6.06 -9.33 19.19
C TYR A 82 4.69 -9.04 18.59
N GLU A 83 4.16 -7.86 18.90
CA GLU A 83 2.99 -7.35 18.20
C GLU A 83 3.29 -7.24 16.69
N LYS A 84 2.35 -7.70 15.87
CA LYS A 84 2.42 -7.43 14.44
C LYS A 84 1.66 -6.14 14.14
N MET A 85 2.41 -5.07 13.91
CA MET A 85 1.85 -3.78 13.54
C MET A 85 1.30 -3.80 12.11
N ASP A 86 0.21 -3.06 11.90
CA ASP A 86 -0.49 -2.91 10.61
C ASP A 86 -0.26 -1.50 10.05
N GLY A 87 0.82 -1.33 9.34
CA GLY A 87 1.23 -0.09 8.71
C GLY A 87 2.11 -0.34 7.49
N SER A 88 3.10 0.49 7.29
CA SER A 88 4.09 0.34 6.22
C SER A 88 5.50 0.21 6.78
N LEU A 89 6.25 -0.79 6.29
CA LEU A 89 7.64 -0.97 6.66
C LEU A 89 8.48 0.21 6.16
N GLY A 90 9.05 0.98 7.08
CA GLY A 90 10.09 1.97 6.85
C GLY A 90 11.48 1.35 7.05
N ILE A 91 12.38 1.61 6.13
CA ILE A 91 13.77 1.18 6.15
C ILE A 91 14.61 2.46 6.21
N PHE A 92 15.14 2.77 7.38
CA PHE A 92 15.88 3.99 7.63
C PHE A 92 17.37 3.69 7.79
N PHE A 93 18.20 4.34 7.00
CA PHE A 93 19.63 4.06 6.94
C PHE A 93 20.44 5.30 6.50
N TYR A 94 21.73 5.28 6.78
CA TYR A 94 22.65 6.35 6.42
C TYR A 94 23.43 5.99 5.16
N TYR A 95 23.56 6.98 4.23
CA TYR A 95 24.38 6.82 3.04
C TYR A 95 25.02 8.17 2.64
N GLU A 96 26.34 8.18 2.44
CA GLU A 96 27.13 9.31 1.88
C GLU A 96 26.73 10.73 2.40
N GLY A 97 26.60 10.87 3.71
CA GLY A 97 26.33 12.18 4.32
C GLY A 97 24.87 12.45 4.67
N GLY A 98 23.92 11.57 4.28
CA GLY A 98 22.51 11.75 4.53
C GLY A 98 21.79 10.51 5.07
N TRP A 99 20.74 10.74 5.82
CA TRP A 99 19.78 9.72 6.21
C TRP A 99 18.72 9.56 5.13
N ILE A 100 18.32 8.34 4.86
CA ILE A 100 17.33 7.98 3.84
C ILE A 100 16.26 7.11 4.47
N MET A 101 14.99 7.41 4.19
CA MET A 101 13.85 6.54 4.46
C MET A 101 13.41 5.90 3.15
N ALA A 102 13.31 4.58 3.13
CA ALA A 102 12.70 3.84 2.05
C ALA A 102 11.59 2.94 2.59
N THR A 103 10.69 2.52 1.73
CA THR A 103 9.79 1.39 1.99
C THR A 103 10.36 0.12 1.36
N ARG A 104 9.65 -0.98 1.51
CA ARG A 104 10.05 -2.24 0.88
C ARG A 104 10.34 -2.12 -0.62
N GLY A 105 9.59 -1.28 -1.34
CA GLY A 105 9.65 -1.20 -2.80
C GLY A 105 10.01 0.17 -3.36
N SER A 106 10.17 1.20 -2.55
CA SER A 106 10.33 2.55 -3.07
C SER A 106 11.12 3.47 -2.15
N PHE A 107 11.91 4.36 -2.76
CA PHE A 107 12.52 5.52 -2.08
C PHE A 107 11.61 6.76 -2.05
N THR A 108 10.55 6.77 -2.86
CA THR A 108 9.73 7.97 -3.13
C THR A 108 8.23 7.72 -3.00
N SER A 109 7.82 6.59 -2.40
CA SER A 109 6.40 6.37 -2.09
C SER A 109 5.93 7.37 -1.03
N ASP A 110 4.63 7.64 -1.00
CA ASP A 110 4.02 8.53 0.02
C ASP A 110 4.37 8.08 1.44
N GLN A 111 4.43 6.76 1.68
CA GLN A 111 4.83 6.19 2.96
C GLN A 111 6.31 6.47 3.29
N ALA A 112 7.21 6.41 2.30
CA ALA A 112 8.62 6.73 2.52
C ALA A 112 8.79 8.22 2.83
N VAL A 113 8.12 9.10 2.10
CA VAL A 113 8.11 10.54 2.32
C VAL A 113 7.55 10.86 3.70
N LYS A 114 6.36 10.35 4.03
CA LYS A 114 5.72 10.55 5.33
C LYS A 114 6.58 10.04 6.49
N GLY A 115 7.14 8.82 6.34
CA GLY A 115 8.04 8.27 7.35
C GLY A 115 9.29 9.13 7.56
N TYR A 116 9.85 9.71 6.50
CA TYR A 116 10.99 10.63 6.61
C TYR A 116 10.58 11.94 7.30
N GLU A 117 9.41 12.51 6.98
CA GLU A 117 8.88 13.68 7.66
C GLU A 117 8.70 13.44 9.17
N MET A 118 8.18 12.27 9.54
CA MET A 118 7.99 11.90 10.95
C MET A 118 9.30 11.79 11.71
N MET A 119 10.44 11.46 11.04
CA MET A 119 11.76 11.42 11.68
C MET A 119 12.16 12.78 12.26
N PHE A 120 11.69 13.90 11.73
CA PHE A 120 12.00 15.23 12.27
C PHE A 120 11.44 15.50 13.69
N ASN A 121 10.57 14.64 14.17
CA ASN A 121 10.12 14.65 15.56
C ASN A 121 11.16 14.06 16.53
N TYR A 122 12.26 13.51 16.02
CA TYR A 122 13.27 12.78 16.77
C TYR A 122 14.67 13.34 16.50
N ASP A 123 15.58 13.22 17.48
CA ASP A 123 17.00 13.55 17.33
C ASP A 123 17.74 12.38 16.66
N PHE A 124 17.38 12.09 15.40
CA PHE A 124 17.89 10.94 14.67
C PHE A 124 19.36 11.06 14.25
N ASP A 125 19.96 12.26 14.33
CA ASP A 125 21.39 12.45 14.06
C ASP A 125 22.28 11.74 15.09
N LYS A 126 21.72 11.39 16.26
CA LYS A 126 22.38 10.56 17.28
C LYS A 126 22.42 9.07 16.92
N LEU A 127 21.68 8.63 15.93
CA LEU A 127 21.65 7.24 15.52
C LEU A 127 23.00 6.77 14.95
N HIS A 128 23.35 5.52 15.18
CA HIS A 128 24.56 4.91 14.63
C HIS A 128 24.43 4.68 13.12
N LYS A 129 25.35 5.22 12.34
CA LYS A 129 25.34 5.20 10.86
C LYS A 129 25.57 3.82 10.24
N ASP A 130 26.10 2.88 11.01
CA ASP A 130 26.39 1.51 10.56
C ASP A 130 25.18 0.57 10.67
N TYR A 131 24.02 1.10 11.08
CA TYR A 131 22.82 0.29 11.28
C TYR A 131 21.69 0.69 10.35
N THR A 132 20.89 -0.30 10.01
CA THR A 132 19.57 -0.14 9.39
C THR A 132 18.52 -0.21 10.47
N TYR A 133 17.67 0.82 10.56
CA TYR A 133 16.53 0.90 11.48
C TYR A 133 15.25 0.56 10.75
N LEU A 134 14.48 -0.34 11.30
CA LEU A 134 13.23 -0.82 10.70
C LEU A 134 12.05 -0.32 11.53
N PHE A 135 11.20 0.47 10.92
CA PHE A 135 10.03 1.05 11.55
C PHE A 135 8.74 0.51 10.94
N GLU A 136 7.68 0.48 11.72
CA GLU A 136 6.32 0.54 11.17
C GLU A 136 5.90 2.00 11.15
N ILE A 137 5.54 2.49 9.97
CA ILE A 137 5.07 3.86 9.73
C ILE A 137 3.56 3.85 9.92
N ILE A 138 3.08 4.48 10.99
CA ILE A 138 1.67 4.51 11.38
C ILE A 138 1.13 5.93 11.20
N TYR A 139 0.15 6.09 10.30
CA TYR A 139 -0.61 7.33 10.13
C TYR A 139 -1.97 7.03 9.48
N ASN A 140 -2.94 7.91 9.66
CA ASN A 140 -4.34 7.62 9.34
C ASN A 140 -4.60 7.30 7.86
N GLU A 141 -3.95 8.03 6.94
CA GLU A 141 -4.13 7.82 5.50
C GLU A 141 -3.54 6.49 5.00
N ASN A 142 -2.62 5.90 5.76
CA ASN A 142 -2.01 4.60 5.48
C ASN A 142 -2.71 3.44 6.17
N ARG A 143 -3.80 3.68 6.89
CA ARG A 143 -4.55 2.65 7.59
C ARG A 143 -5.10 1.62 6.62
N ILE A 144 -4.92 0.33 6.96
CA ILE A 144 -5.52 -0.79 6.22
C ILE A 144 -6.71 -1.35 6.99
N VAL A 145 -6.48 -1.86 8.20
CA VAL A 145 -7.52 -2.44 9.08
C VAL A 145 -7.43 -1.88 10.49
N VAL A 146 -6.26 -2.02 11.14
CA VAL A 146 -6.09 -1.69 12.55
C VAL A 146 -6.14 -0.18 12.77
N GLN A 147 -6.91 0.25 13.77
CA GLN A 147 -6.97 1.64 14.20
C GLN A 147 -6.04 1.87 15.38
N TYR A 148 -5.03 2.70 15.17
CA TYR A 148 -4.15 3.15 16.23
C TYR A 148 -4.60 4.51 16.78
N PRO A 149 -4.48 4.75 18.11
CA PRO A 149 -4.81 6.05 18.70
C PRO A 149 -3.69 7.09 18.53
N PHE A 150 -2.73 6.84 17.64
CA PHE A 150 -1.55 7.68 17.42
C PHE A 150 -1.08 7.58 15.96
N GLU A 151 -0.35 8.61 15.54
CA GLU A 151 0.48 8.59 14.34
C GLU A 151 1.94 8.66 14.77
N ASP A 152 2.75 7.69 14.40
CA ASP A 152 4.15 7.61 14.86
C ASP A 152 4.97 6.57 14.09
N LEU A 153 6.27 6.59 14.35
CA LEU A 153 7.22 5.55 13.94
C LEU A 153 7.43 4.57 15.09
N VAL A 154 7.07 3.31 14.89
CA VAL A 154 7.31 2.24 15.87
C VAL A 154 8.51 1.42 15.43
N LEU A 155 9.59 1.43 16.21
CA LEU A 155 10.81 0.69 15.89
C LEU A 155 10.57 -0.82 16.06
N LEU A 156 10.71 -1.55 14.97
CA LEU A 156 10.57 -3.01 14.90
C LEU A 156 11.89 -3.74 15.12
N GLY A 157 13.00 -3.12 14.72
CA GLY A 157 14.32 -3.72 14.84
C GLY A 157 15.44 -2.82 14.34
N MET A 158 16.65 -3.17 14.75
CA MET A 158 17.89 -2.49 14.40
C MET A 158 18.90 -3.53 13.97
N ILE A 159 19.41 -3.42 12.75
CA ILE A 159 20.30 -4.42 12.15
C ILE A 159 21.61 -3.76 11.74
N ASN A 160 22.73 -4.31 12.20
CA ASN A 160 24.04 -3.88 11.70
C ASN A 160 24.12 -4.17 10.19
N THR A 161 24.25 -3.11 9.40
CA THR A 161 24.15 -3.18 7.94
C THR A 161 25.22 -4.08 7.33
N LYS A 162 26.44 -4.07 7.88
CA LYS A 162 27.57 -4.81 7.37
C LYS A 162 27.54 -6.28 7.77
N THR A 163 27.32 -6.58 9.05
CA THR A 163 27.37 -7.94 9.59
C THR A 163 26.04 -8.68 9.47
N GLY A 164 24.91 -7.96 9.48
CA GLY A 164 23.57 -8.52 9.56
C GLY A 164 23.15 -8.91 10.99
N TYR A 165 23.96 -8.55 12.00
CA TYR A 165 23.59 -8.75 13.40
C TYR A 165 22.37 -7.89 13.76
N GLU A 166 21.37 -8.49 14.34
CA GLU A 166 20.17 -7.81 14.83
C GLU A 166 20.28 -7.58 16.32
N VAL A 167 20.20 -6.32 16.73
CA VAL A 167 20.26 -5.88 18.13
C VAL A 167 19.03 -6.38 18.89
N LYS A 168 19.23 -6.91 20.10
CA LYS A 168 18.17 -7.35 21.00
C LYS A 168 17.65 -6.18 21.84
N LEU A 169 16.69 -5.42 21.29
CA LEU A 169 16.20 -4.19 21.91
C LEU A 169 15.41 -4.37 23.21
N HIS A 170 14.96 -5.57 23.54
CA HIS A 170 14.22 -5.86 24.77
C HIS A 170 15.10 -6.53 25.83
N ASP A 171 15.84 -7.57 25.42
CA ASP A 171 16.71 -8.38 26.27
C ASP A 171 18.01 -8.64 25.52
N GLY A 172 19.15 -8.25 26.06
CA GLY A 172 20.41 -8.41 25.37
C GLY A 172 21.61 -8.27 26.31
N ASP A 173 22.81 -8.37 25.75
CA ASP A 173 24.06 -8.12 26.45
C ASP A 173 24.31 -6.61 26.64
N ASP A 174 25.47 -6.26 27.20
CA ASP A 174 25.83 -4.86 27.50
C ASP A 174 25.87 -3.97 26.24
N GLU A 175 26.16 -4.53 25.08
CA GLU A 175 26.14 -3.78 23.81
C GLU A 175 24.71 -3.53 23.35
N ASP A 176 23.86 -4.53 23.38
CA ASP A 176 22.44 -4.40 23.08
C ASP A 176 21.75 -3.40 24.03
N ILE A 177 22.09 -3.41 25.32
CA ILE A 177 21.58 -2.47 26.33
C ILE A 177 21.99 -1.03 25.99
N ARG A 178 23.22 -0.79 25.51
CA ARG A 178 23.63 0.56 25.07
C ARG A 178 22.81 1.05 23.90
N HIS A 179 22.54 0.20 22.93
CA HIS A 179 21.67 0.53 21.80
C HIS A 179 20.24 0.82 22.26
N LYS A 180 19.68 -0.02 23.12
CA LYS A 180 18.36 0.19 23.74
C LYS A 180 18.27 1.54 24.44
N ASN A 181 19.26 1.89 25.24
CA ASN A 181 19.31 3.17 25.94
C ASN A 181 19.40 4.36 24.98
N LEU A 182 20.16 4.25 23.90
CA LEU A 182 20.20 5.27 22.86
C LEU A 182 18.83 5.48 22.23
N ILE A 183 18.17 4.40 21.82
CA ILE A 183 16.83 4.44 21.21
C ILE A 183 15.80 5.05 22.17
N SER A 184 15.85 4.65 23.46
CA SER A 184 14.98 5.20 24.51
C SER A 184 15.22 6.69 24.75
N ASN A 185 16.48 7.14 24.73
CA ASN A 185 16.85 8.56 24.90
C ASN A 185 16.42 9.43 23.72
N ILE A 186 16.35 8.88 22.50
CA ILE A 186 15.80 9.55 21.31
C ILE A 186 14.26 9.60 21.39
N GLY A 187 13.63 8.66 22.11
CA GLY A 187 12.19 8.63 22.35
C GLY A 187 11.40 7.77 21.37
N PHE A 188 12.04 6.93 20.57
CA PHE A 188 11.31 6.02 19.69
C PHE A 188 10.48 5.01 20.49
N LYS A 189 9.24 4.80 20.03
CA LYS A 189 8.42 3.68 20.52
C LYS A 189 9.01 2.37 20.01
N LEU A 190 9.21 1.41 20.90
CA LEU A 190 9.55 0.03 20.52
C LEU A 190 8.27 -0.77 20.27
N VAL A 191 8.33 -1.67 19.28
CA VAL A 191 7.28 -2.67 19.10
C VAL A 191 7.08 -3.46 20.41
N LYS A 192 5.84 -3.69 20.77
CA LYS A 192 5.51 -4.41 22.01
C LYS A 192 5.99 -5.85 21.93
N LYS A 193 6.73 -6.29 22.98
CA LYS A 193 7.07 -7.69 23.24
C LYS A 193 6.08 -8.25 24.25
N TYR A 194 5.68 -9.50 24.05
CA TYR A 194 4.80 -10.23 24.97
C TYR A 194 5.61 -11.29 25.70
N ASP A 195 5.57 -11.25 27.03
CA ASP A 195 6.26 -12.19 27.90
C ASP A 195 5.32 -13.32 28.36
N GLY A 196 5.91 -14.42 28.88
CA GLY A 196 5.18 -15.54 29.48
C GLY A 196 4.48 -16.47 28.48
N ILE A 197 4.76 -16.35 27.19
CA ILE A 197 4.22 -17.23 26.16
C ILE A 197 5.18 -18.39 25.95
N SER A 198 4.73 -19.59 26.28
CA SER A 198 5.51 -20.83 26.13
C SER A 198 5.10 -21.65 24.90
N ASP A 199 3.93 -21.38 24.33
CA ASP A 199 3.41 -22.07 23.15
C ASP A 199 2.82 -21.06 22.16
N TYR A 200 3.47 -20.89 21.01
CA TYR A 200 3.01 -19.98 19.96
C TYR A 200 1.80 -20.52 19.19
N SER A 201 1.48 -21.81 19.28
CA SER A 201 0.33 -22.39 18.57
C SER A 201 -1.00 -21.84 19.08
N THR A 202 -1.05 -21.40 20.33
CA THR A 202 -2.25 -20.83 20.97
C THR A 202 -2.44 -19.33 20.67
N LEU A 203 -1.43 -18.66 20.11
CA LEU A 203 -1.47 -17.21 19.90
C LEU A 203 -2.62 -16.75 19.00
N LYS A 204 -3.04 -17.58 18.05
CA LYS A 204 -4.12 -17.24 17.12
C LYS A 204 -5.45 -16.95 17.85
N GLU A 205 -5.70 -17.63 18.96
CA GLU A 205 -6.90 -17.49 19.78
C GLU A 205 -6.87 -16.23 20.65
N LEU A 206 -5.68 -15.64 20.85
CA LEU A 206 -5.47 -14.46 21.67
C LEU A 206 -5.58 -13.14 20.89
N ILE A 207 -5.73 -13.20 19.56
CA ILE A 207 -5.76 -12.01 18.70
C ILE A 207 -7.14 -11.36 18.78
N ASN A 208 -7.18 -10.08 19.17
CA ASN A 208 -8.39 -9.29 19.22
C ASN A 208 -8.80 -8.76 17.82
N SER A 209 -10.03 -8.30 17.68
CA SER A 209 -10.58 -7.81 16.42
C SER A 209 -9.86 -6.59 15.84
N ASN A 210 -9.26 -5.74 16.69
CA ASN A 210 -8.46 -4.58 16.27
C ASN A 210 -6.95 -4.83 16.36
N GLU A 211 -6.50 -6.05 16.09
CA GLU A 211 -5.08 -6.43 16.05
C GLU A 211 -4.79 -7.20 14.77
N GLU A 212 -3.63 -6.94 14.12
CA GLU A 212 -3.21 -7.73 12.97
C GLU A 212 -2.79 -9.13 13.41
N GLY A 213 -2.10 -9.24 14.54
CA GLY A 213 -1.63 -10.51 15.10
C GLY A 213 -0.25 -10.41 15.74
N PHE A 214 0.56 -11.45 15.52
CA PHE A 214 1.87 -11.57 16.15
C PHE A 214 2.98 -11.91 15.15
N VAL A 215 4.20 -11.51 15.50
CA VAL A 215 5.45 -11.99 14.90
C VAL A 215 6.20 -12.81 15.96
N VAL A 216 6.46 -14.07 15.67
CA VAL A 216 7.30 -14.95 16.47
C VAL A 216 8.70 -14.94 15.91
N LYS A 217 9.69 -14.59 16.73
CA LYS A 217 11.12 -14.58 16.40
C LYS A 217 11.81 -15.70 17.17
N PHE A 218 12.32 -16.68 16.47
CA PHE A 218 13.06 -17.80 17.06
C PHE A 218 14.52 -17.42 17.37
N SER A 219 15.13 -18.13 18.31
CA SER A 219 16.52 -17.90 18.72
C SER A 219 17.54 -18.05 17.58
N ASN A 220 17.21 -18.82 16.55
CA ASN A 220 18.00 -18.94 15.31
C ASN A 220 17.85 -17.76 14.34
N GLY A 221 17.10 -16.72 14.71
CA GLY A 221 16.84 -15.52 13.90
C GLY A 221 15.72 -15.67 12.88
N ASN A 222 15.15 -16.87 12.70
CA ASN A 222 13.98 -17.07 11.84
C ASN A 222 12.74 -16.41 12.45
N ARG A 223 11.81 -16.04 11.60
CA ARG A 223 10.53 -15.46 11.99
C ARG A 223 9.37 -16.17 11.32
N MET A 224 8.24 -16.16 11.98
CA MET A 224 6.94 -16.42 11.37
C MET A 224 5.94 -15.36 11.83
N LYS A 225 4.81 -15.28 11.13
CA LYS A 225 3.70 -14.38 11.49
C LYS A 225 2.42 -15.18 11.67
N ILE A 226 1.62 -14.73 12.64
CA ILE A 226 0.31 -15.28 12.96
C ILE A 226 -0.67 -14.13 12.82
N LYS A 227 -1.67 -14.26 11.95
CA LYS A 227 -2.67 -13.23 11.70
C LYS A 227 -4.03 -13.63 12.24
N GLY A 228 -4.75 -12.66 12.80
CA GLY A 228 -6.11 -12.86 13.29
C GLY A 228 -7.09 -13.18 12.17
N ALA A 229 -8.08 -14.02 12.46
CA ALA A 229 -9.12 -14.39 11.48
C ALA A 229 -9.94 -13.16 11.04
N GLU A 230 -10.31 -12.31 11.99
CA GLU A 230 -11.06 -11.07 11.71
C GLU A 230 -10.21 -10.08 10.91
N TYR A 231 -8.94 -9.88 11.25
CA TYR A 231 -8.03 -9.08 10.45
C TYR A 231 -7.94 -9.57 9.00
N LEU A 232 -7.79 -10.89 8.80
CA LEU A 232 -7.70 -11.46 7.44
C LEU A 232 -9.00 -11.23 6.64
N ARG A 233 -10.15 -11.35 7.31
CA ARG A 233 -11.46 -11.07 6.71
C ARG A 233 -11.56 -9.61 6.27
N LEU A 234 -11.29 -8.68 7.17
CA LEU A 234 -11.34 -7.23 6.91
C LEU A 234 -10.30 -6.80 5.88
N HIS A 235 -9.08 -7.30 6.00
CA HIS A 235 -8.01 -7.02 5.04
C HIS A 235 -8.40 -7.44 3.62
N LYS A 236 -9.00 -8.64 3.46
CA LYS A 236 -9.48 -9.11 2.15
C LYS A 236 -10.56 -8.19 1.57
N ILE A 237 -11.50 -7.75 2.40
CA ILE A 237 -12.55 -6.81 1.99
C ILE A 237 -11.92 -5.49 1.55
N MET A 238 -11.10 -4.89 2.41
CA MET A 238 -10.49 -3.58 2.16
C MET A 238 -9.54 -3.57 0.96
N THR A 239 -8.80 -4.67 0.72
CA THR A 239 -7.92 -4.76 -0.45
C THR A 239 -8.67 -4.94 -1.77
N ASN A 240 -9.93 -5.40 -1.72
CA ASN A 240 -10.78 -5.54 -2.90
C ASN A 240 -11.58 -4.27 -3.22
N VAL A 241 -11.64 -3.29 -2.29
CA VAL A 241 -12.32 -2.02 -2.54
C VAL A 241 -11.36 -1.08 -3.28
N SER A 242 -11.71 -0.75 -4.50
CA SER A 242 -10.94 0.12 -5.39
C SER A 242 -11.87 1.10 -6.12
N THR A 243 -11.29 2.13 -6.73
CA THR A 243 -12.01 3.06 -7.61
C THR A 243 -12.78 2.33 -8.69
N THR A 244 -12.16 1.31 -9.30
CA THR A 244 -12.79 0.51 -10.36
C THR A 244 -13.88 -0.40 -9.82
N SER A 245 -13.74 -1.03 -8.64
CA SER A 245 -14.79 -1.87 -8.06
C SER A 245 -16.05 -1.08 -7.67
N VAL A 246 -15.88 0.15 -7.15
CA VAL A 246 -17.00 1.06 -6.90
C VAL A 246 -17.66 1.48 -8.22
N TRP A 247 -16.85 1.79 -9.23
CA TRP A 247 -17.36 2.13 -10.56
C TRP A 247 -18.13 0.96 -11.19
N ASP A 248 -17.61 -0.29 -11.10
CA ASP A 248 -18.27 -1.49 -11.63
C ASP A 248 -19.67 -1.68 -11.00
N VAL A 249 -19.79 -1.54 -9.67
CA VAL A 249 -21.08 -1.62 -8.96
C VAL A 249 -22.08 -0.55 -9.47
N LEU A 250 -21.60 0.70 -9.64
CA LEU A 250 -22.48 1.77 -10.11
C LEU A 250 -22.84 1.63 -11.59
N CYS A 251 -21.91 1.14 -12.41
CA CYS A 251 -22.10 0.90 -13.83
C CYS A 251 -23.10 -0.23 -14.11
N SER A 252 -23.09 -1.30 -13.29
CA SER A 252 -24.08 -2.39 -13.36
C SER A 252 -25.45 -1.99 -12.82
N GLY A 253 -25.55 -0.88 -12.08
CA GLY A 253 -26.79 -0.44 -11.41
C GLY A 253 -27.06 -1.14 -10.09
N ASP A 254 -26.06 -1.86 -9.54
CA ASP A 254 -26.16 -2.54 -8.26
C ASP A 254 -26.13 -1.53 -7.08
N ASP A 255 -26.63 -1.95 -5.93
CA ASP A 255 -26.65 -1.12 -4.73
C ASP A 255 -25.27 -1.09 -4.06
N ILE A 256 -24.68 0.09 -3.97
CA ILE A 256 -23.41 0.30 -3.26
C ILE A 256 -23.49 -0.13 -1.78
N ASN A 257 -24.67 -0.13 -1.17
CA ASN A 257 -24.82 -0.58 0.21
C ASN A 257 -24.64 -2.10 0.35
N GLU A 258 -24.91 -2.88 -0.69
CA GLU A 258 -24.61 -4.32 -0.69
C GLU A 258 -23.10 -4.56 -0.64
N MET A 259 -22.33 -3.78 -1.40
CA MET A 259 -20.85 -3.83 -1.35
C MET A 259 -20.31 -3.47 0.05
N LEU A 260 -21.00 -2.60 0.78
CA LEU A 260 -20.56 -2.11 2.08
C LEU A 260 -20.98 -3.01 3.26
N LYS A 261 -21.82 -4.01 3.08
CA LYS A 261 -22.34 -4.85 4.19
C LYS A 261 -21.24 -5.44 5.08
N ASP A 262 -20.13 -5.83 4.47
CA ASP A 262 -19.03 -6.47 5.18
C ASP A 262 -17.85 -5.52 5.46
N VAL A 263 -17.97 -4.25 5.07
CA VAL A 263 -16.93 -3.23 5.30
C VAL A 263 -17.17 -2.60 6.68
N PRO A 264 -16.12 -2.34 7.50
CA PRO A 264 -16.30 -1.59 8.75
C PRO A 264 -16.80 -0.15 8.52
N ASP A 265 -17.64 0.34 9.44
CA ASP A 265 -18.35 1.63 9.33
C ASP A 265 -17.42 2.83 9.08
N GLU A 266 -16.22 2.80 9.65
CA GLU A 266 -15.22 3.87 9.52
C GLU A 266 -14.72 4.07 8.08
N PHE A 267 -14.82 3.04 7.23
CA PHE A 267 -14.43 3.13 5.82
C PHE A 267 -15.61 3.54 4.91
N TYR A 268 -16.86 3.49 5.41
CA TYR A 268 -18.04 3.84 4.62
C TYR A 268 -17.99 5.23 4.04
N HIS A 269 -17.48 6.20 4.81
CA HIS A 269 -17.48 7.59 4.39
C HIS A 269 -16.69 7.77 3.10
N LYS A 270 -15.46 7.27 3.05
CA LYS A 270 -14.58 7.38 1.88
C LYS A 270 -15.19 6.75 0.63
N ILE A 271 -15.71 5.52 0.76
CA ILE A 271 -16.35 4.80 -0.34
C ILE A 271 -17.63 5.51 -0.81
N LYS A 272 -18.48 5.97 0.12
CA LYS A 272 -19.72 6.68 -0.20
C LYS A 272 -19.47 8.04 -0.85
N VAL A 273 -18.45 8.77 -0.39
CA VAL A 273 -18.04 10.04 -1.02
C VAL A 273 -17.60 9.78 -2.46
N TYR A 274 -16.73 8.80 -2.69
CA TYR A 274 -16.27 8.45 -4.03
C TYR A 274 -17.43 8.00 -4.94
N ALA A 275 -18.32 7.15 -4.45
CA ALA A 275 -19.50 6.72 -5.19
C ALA A 275 -20.44 7.89 -5.54
N ARG A 276 -20.63 8.82 -4.60
CA ARG A 276 -21.41 10.06 -4.82
C ARG A 276 -20.76 10.91 -5.93
N ASP A 277 -19.45 11.08 -5.90
CA ASP A 277 -18.73 11.92 -6.84
C ASP A 277 -18.78 11.31 -8.26
N LEU A 278 -18.69 9.99 -8.39
CA LEU A 278 -18.90 9.29 -9.66
C LEU A 278 -20.35 9.50 -10.19
N LYS A 279 -21.37 9.33 -9.33
CA LYS A 279 -22.77 9.58 -9.68
C LYS A 279 -23.00 11.04 -10.10
N TYR A 280 -22.36 11.97 -9.40
CA TYR A 280 -22.44 13.38 -9.73
C TYR A 280 -21.81 13.69 -11.08
N ASN A 281 -20.63 13.13 -11.39
CA ASN A 281 -20.00 13.27 -12.70
C ASN A 281 -20.87 12.70 -13.83
N HIS A 282 -21.47 11.52 -13.62
CA HIS A 282 -22.39 10.92 -14.57
C HIS A 282 -23.61 11.85 -14.81
N PHE A 283 -24.20 12.37 -13.74
CA PHE A 283 -25.33 13.29 -13.80
C PHE A 283 -24.98 14.59 -14.54
N GLN A 284 -23.81 15.20 -14.24
CA GLN A 284 -23.36 16.43 -14.90
C GLN A 284 -23.22 16.27 -16.42
N ILE A 285 -22.66 15.14 -16.86
CA ILE A 285 -22.52 14.86 -18.30
C ILE A 285 -23.91 14.66 -18.93
N SER A 286 -24.79 13.89 -18.29
CA SER A 286 -26.15 13.66 -18.75
C SER A 286 -26.92 14.96 -18.89
N GLU A 287 -26.87 15.80 -17.83
CA GLU A 287 -27.55 17.11 -17.82
C GLU A 287 -27.00 18.07 -18.87
N TYR A 288 -25.66 18.13 -19.01
CA TYR A 288 -25.03 18.94 -20.06
C TYR A 288 -25.48 18.53 -21.46
N CYS A 289 -25.43 17.25 -21.78
CA CYS A 289 -25.86 16.74 -23.08
C CYS A 289 -27.36 16.95 -23.32
N GLY A 290 -28.20 16.77 -22.31
CA GLY A 290 -29.62 17.08 -22.39
C GLY A 290 -29.90 18.54 -22.68
N LYS A 291 -29.26 19.45 -21.95
CA LYS A 291 -29.39 20.91 -22.18
C LYS A 291 -28.91 21.33 -23.58
N MET A 292 -27.81 20.74 -24.07
CA MET A 292 -27.32 21.00 -25.43
C MET A 292 -28.29 20.50 -26.47
N HIS A 293 -28.86 19.31 -26.32
CA HIS A 293 -29.87 18.77 -27.23
C HIS A 293 -31.14 19.64 -27.25
N ASP A 294 -31.64 20.00 -26.05
CA ASP A 294 -32.86 20.82 -25.93
C ASP A 294 -32.63 22.25 -26.49
N GLY A 295 -31.43 22.82 -26.20
CA GLY A 295 -31.05 24.12 -26.76
C GLY A 295 -31.01 24.13 -28.29
N PHE A 296 -30.52 23.04 -28.90
CA PHE A 296 -30.60 22.87 -30.33
C PHE A 296 -32.04 22.75 -30.83
N ARG A 297 -32.88 21.97 -30.16
CA ARG A 297 -34.23 21.65 -30.59
C ARG A 297 -35.22 22.80 -30.42
N TYR A 298 -35.04 23.64 -29.38
CA TYR A 298 -35.99 24.69 -28.97
C TYR A 298 -35.47 26.12 -29.20
N GLY A 299 -34.44 26.31 -30.02
CA GLY A 299 -34.19 27.62 -30.62
C GLY A 299 -33.25 28.58 -29.90
N LYS A 300 -32.36 28.11 -29.01
CA LYS A 300 -31.25 28.95 -28.55
C LYS A 300 -30.12 29.14 -29.58
N PHE A 301 -30.08 28.33 -30.61
CA PHE A 301 -28.98 28.24 -31.59
C PHE A 301 -29.37 28.48 -33.03
N GLY A 302 -30.55 29.05 -33.28
CA GLY A 302 -31.01 29.42 -34.62
C GLY A 302 -32.53 29.46 -34.78
N ASP A 303 -33.01 30.12 -35.82
CA ASP A 303 -34.41 30.18 -36.14
C ASP A 303 -34.98 28.76 -36.33
N VAL A 304 -36.09 28.51 -35.68
CA VAL A 304 -36.71 27.20 -35.59
C VAL A 304 -37.21 26.75 -36.93
N ASN A 305 -36.54 25.81 -37.55
CA ASN A 305 -37.18 24.96 -38.53
C ASN A 305 -38.07 23.97 -37.78
N PRO A 306 -39.33 23.76 -38.12
CA PRO A 306 -40.30 23.01 -37.34
C PRO A 306 -39.87 21.55 -36.99
N GLU A 307 -38.93 20.97 -37.74
CA GLU A 307 -38.30 19.70 -37.43
C GLU A 307 -36.84 19.68 -37.94
N PRO A 308 -35.87 19.97 -37.04
CA PRO A 308 -34.45 19.92 -37.41
C PRO A 308 -34.04 18.51 -37.86
N THR A 309 -33.25 18.45 -38.90
CA THR A 309 -32.75 17.17 -39.45
C THR A 309 -31.57 16.62 -38.65
N LYS A 310 -31.38 15.31 -38.73
CA LYS A 310 -30.20 14.65 -38.10
C LYS A 310 -28.87 15.19 -38.65
N LYS A 311 -28.82 15.69 -39.87
CA LYS A 311 -27.64 16.30 -40.50
C LYS A 311 -27.30 17.62 -39.82
N GLU A 312 -28.27 18.50 -39.64
CA GLU A 312 -28.08 19.78 -38.93
C GLU A 312 -27.68 19.55 -37.48
N PHE A 313 -28.27 18.54 -36.82
CA PHE A 313 -27.85 18.13 -35.47
C PHE A 313 -26.39 17.66 -35.45
N ALA A 314 -25.96 16.88 -36.45
CA ALA A 314 -24.58 16.43 -36.55
C ALA A 314 -23.59 17.58 -36.69
N GLU A 315 -23.91 18.58 -37.52
CA GLU A 315 -23.12 19.81 -37.72
C GLU A 315 -23.03 20.61 -36.42
N PHE A 316 -24.15 20.75 -35.70
CA PHE A 316 -24.18 21.39 -34.38
C PHE A 316 -23.29 20.65 -33.36
N VAL A 317 -23.44 19.32 -33.24
CA VAL A 317 -22.66 18.50 -32.30
C VAL A 317 -21.16 18.61 -32.58
N GLN A 318 -20.76 18.53 -33.85
CA GLN A 318 -19.36 18.68 -34.25
C GLN A 318 -18.77 20.06 -33.90
N LYS A 319 -19.58 21.09 -33.96
CA LYS A 319 -19.15 22.48 -33.76
C LYS A 319 -19.12 22.88 -32.27
N TYR A 320 -20.09 22.43 -31.48
CA TYR A 320 -20.34 22.98 -30.17
C TYR A 320 -20.15 21.97 -29.02
N VAL A 321 -20.01 20.66 -29.29
CA VAL A 321 -19.89 19.62 -28.27
C VAL A 321 -18.52 18.96 -28.35
N LYS A 322 -17.94 18.65 -27.19
CA LYS A 322 -16.67 17.92 -27.12
C LYS A 322 -16.80 16.55 -27.78
N LYS A 323 -15.78 16.12 -28.54
CA LYS A 323 -15.77 14.91 -29.36
C LYS A 323 -16.13 13.65 -28.55
N GLU A 324 -15.66 13.56 -27.32
CA GLU A 324 -15.92 12.44 -26.40
C GLU A 324 -17.41 12.26 -26.06
N LEU A 325 -18.22 13.33 -26.15
CA LEU A 325 -19.64 13.33 -25.82
C LEU A 325 -20.53 13.12 -27.07
N HIS A 326 -19.96 13.03 -28.26
CA HIS A 326 -20.76 12.91 -29.50
C HIS A 326 -21.65 11.66 -29.49
N SER A 327 -21.14 10.53 -28.99
CA SER A 327 -21.94 9.29 -28.90
C SER A 327 -23.14 9.43 -27.95
N VAL A 328 -23.00 10.19 -26.88
CA VAL A 328 -24.09 10.49 -25.94
C VAL A 328 -25.14 11.34 -26.64
N MET A 329 -24.70 12.42 -27.33
CA MET A 329 -25.60 13.32 -28.07
C MET A 329 -26.41 12.58 -29.14
N PHE A 330 -25.77 11.71 -29.93
CA PHE A 330 -26.49 10.94 -30.96
C PHE A 330 -27.43 9.89 -30.35
N SER A 331 -27.09 9.33 -29.17
CA SER A 331 -28.01 8.43 -28.48
C SER A 331 -29.24 9.17 -27.96
N ILE A 332 -29.09 10.40 -27.43
CA ILE A 332 -30.23 11.27 -27.04
C ILE A 332 -31.11 11.55 -28.25
N TRP A 333 -30.52 11.95 -29.39
CA TRP A 333 -31.25 12.19 -30.64
C TRP A 333 -32.06 10.97 -31.08
N ASP A 334 -31.44 9.78 -31.05
CA ASP A 334 -32.05 8.52 -31.45
C ASP A 334 -32.99 7.94 -30.38
N LYS A 335 -33.19 8.62 -29.24
CA LYS A 335 -33.99 8.18 -28.09
C LYS A 335 -33.54 6.82 -27.51
N LYS A 336 -32.24 6.55 -27.54
CA LYS A 336 -31.60 5.36 -26.97
C LYS A 336 -31.06 5.63 -25.59
N ASP A 337 -30.94 4.57 -24.77
CA ASP A 337 -30.22 4.68 -23.51
C ASP A 337 -28.73 5.00 -23.76
N TYR A 338 -28.21 5.95 -23.01
CA TYR A 338 -26.85 6.43 -23.10
C TYR A 338 -26.07 6.33 -21.78
N SER A 339 -26.73 5.83 -20.72
CA SER A 339 -26.13 5.76 -19.39
C SER A 339 -24.81 4.99 -19.40
N GLN A 340 -24.79 3.84 -20.08
CA GLN A 340 -23.59 3.00 -20.20
C GLN A 340 -22.45 3.69 -20.98
N ILE A 341 -22.78 4.60 -21.90
CA ILE A 341 -21.77 5.38 -22.64
C ILE A 341 -21.10 6.36 -21.67
N ILE A 342 -21.87 7.04 -20.82
CA ILE A 342 -21.34 7.96 -19.83
C ILE A 342 -20.48 7.21 -18.82
N TRP A 343 -20.94 6.07 -18.29
CA TRP A 343 -20.14 5.25 -17.36
C TRP A 343 -18.79 4.88 -17.94
N LYS A 344 -18.72 4.50 -19.23
CA LYS A 344 -17.46 4.20 -19.91
C LYS A 344 -16.55 5.43 -20.01
N LEU A 345 -17.11 6.62 -20.24
CA LEU A 345 -16.33 7.86 -20.34
C LEU A 345 -15.68 8.27 -19.01
N ILE A 346 -16.36 8.01 -17.90
CA ILE A 346 -15.88 8.38 -16.55
C ILE A 346 -15.20 7.22 -15.82
N LYS A 347 -14.87 6.13 -16.53
CA LYS A 347 -14.17 5.00 -15.90
C LYS A 347 -12.85 5.46 -15.32
N PRO A 348 -12.65 5.30 -13.99
CA PRO A 348 -11.42 5.73 -13.34
C PRO A 348 -10.24 4.80 -13.64
N ALA A 349 -9.03 5.30 -13.45
CA ALA A 349 -7.87 4.45 -13.26
C ALA A 349 -8.03 3.62 -11.98
N TYR A 350 -7.38 2.46 -11.93
CA TYR A 350 -7.37 1.63 -10.72
C TYR A 350 -6.57 2.33 -9.62
N GLU A 351 -7.23 2.60 -8.51
CA GLU A 351 -6.62 3.06 -7.27
C GLU A 351 -7.31 2.33 -6.09
N LYS A 352 -6.56 2.03 -5.05
CA LYS A 352 -7.10 1.46 -3.81
C LYS A 352 -7.80 2.57 -3.02
N LEU A 353 -9.03 2.34 -2.56
CA LEU A 353 -9.82 3.28 -1.76
C LEU A 353 -9.58 3.13 -0.26
#